data_72dc1daa924aa7e21241ffc5323164f4
#
_entry.id   72dc1daa924aa7e21241ffc5323164f4
#
_cell.length_a   1.000
_cell.length_b   1.000
_cell.length_c   1.000
_cell.angle_alpha   90.00
_cell.angle_beta   90.00
_cell.angle_gamma   90.00
#
_symmetry.space_group_name_H-M   'P 1'
#
loop_
_entity.id
_entity.type
_entity.pdbx_description
1 polymer ?
#
loop_
_entity_poly.entity_id
_entity_poly.type
_entity_poly.pdbx_seq_one_letter_code
_entity_poly.pdbx_strand_id
1 'polypeptide(L)'
;FICNHCPYVKSVIHRIVEDITILKEKGIGVIAIMSNDVNDPKYGEEDSFDNMKLFSEKNNFVFPYVYDETQSVGREYNAVCTPDFFGFNANNELQYRGRLEESKMEIIPNAKKELLEAMIQVSKTGSGPKDQVPSIGCSIKWKE
;
A
#
# COMPACT_ATOMS: atom_id res chain seq x y z
N PHE A 1 -0.77 0.06 3.04
CA PHE A 1 -2.06 -0.59 3.35
C PHE A 1 -2.83 -0.85 2.07
N ILE A 2 -3.24 -2.09 1.86
CA ILE A 2 -4.03 -2.53 0.70
C ILE A 2 -5.11 -3.51 1.15
N CYS A 3 -6.03 -3.85 0.25
CA CYS A 3 -7.02 -4.90 0.48
C CYS A 3 -7.31 -5.62 -0.83
N ASN A 4 -8.11 -6.66 -0.79
CA ASN A 4 -8.38 -7.50 -1.96
C ASN A 4 -9.53 -6.96 -2.83
N HIS A 5 -10.53 -6.31 -2.19
CA HIS A 5 -11.75 -5.90 -2.91
C HIS A 5 -11.65 -4.55 -3.63
N CYS A 6 -10.74 -3.69 -3.18
CA CYS A 6 -10.73 -2.28 -3.58
C CYS A 6 -10.39 -2.09 -5.06
N PRO A 7 -11.25 -1.45 -5.86
CA PRO A 7 -10.96 -1.19 -7.27
C PRO A 7 -9.75 -0.27 -7.47
N TYR A 8 -9.47 0.64 -6.53
CA TYR A 8 -8.28 1.48 -6.57
C TYR A 8 -6.99 0.67 -6.38
N VAL A 9 -7.04 -0.42 -5.61
CA VAL A 9 -5.91 -1.35 -5.46
C VAL A 9 -5.79 -2.23 -6.70
N LYS A 10 -6.89 -2.85 -7.11
CA LYS A 10 -6.90 -3.78 -8.25
C LYS A 10 -6.39 -3.15 -9.53
N SER A 11 -6.73 -1.88 -9.77
CA SER A 11 -6.33 -1.18 -10.99
C SER A 11 -4.81 -0.96 -11.08
N VAL A 12 -4.12 -0.78 -9.95
CA VAL A 12 -2.69 -0.45 -9.91
C VAL A 12 -1.82 -1.56 -9.31
N ILE A 13 -2.40 -2.70 -8.94
CA ILE A 13 -1.64 -3.73 -8.22
C ILE A 13 -0.40 -4.22 -8.99
N HIS A 14 -0.48 -4.34 -10.30
CA HIS A 14 0.67 -4.73 -11.12
C HIS A 14 1.79 -3.69 -11.06
N ARG A 15 1.45 -2.40 -10.98
CA ARG A 15 2.42 -1.32 -10.83
C ARG A 15 3.01 -1.28 -9.42
N ILE A 16 2.19 -1.57 -8.41
CA ILE A 16 2.69 -1.73 -7.03
C ILE A 16 3.76 -2.82 -6.99
N VAL A 17 3.48 -3.98 -7.57
CA VAL A 17 4.43 -5.09 -7.58
C VAL A 17 5.71 -4.74 -8.36
N GLU A 18 5.58 -4.10 -9.52
CA GLU A 18 6.73 -3.64 -10.31
C GLU A 18 7.62 -2.67 -9.53
N ASP A 19 7.03 -1.64 -8.96
CA ASP A 19 7.76 -0.60 -8.23
C ASP A 19 8.42 -1.16 -6.97
N ILE A 20 7.72 -2.04 -6.25
CA ILE A 20 8.26 -2.68 -5.06
C ILE A 20 9.39 -3.63 -5.40
N THR A 21 9.31 -4.34 -6.52
CA THR A 21 10.41 -5.18 -6.99
C THR A 21 11.70 -4.35 -7.16
N ILE A 22 11.59 -3.18 -7.75
CA ILE A 22 12.72 -2.25 -7.89
C ILE A 22 13.24 -1.79 -6.53
N LEU A 23 12.34 -1.43 -5.61
CA LEU A 23 12.74 -0.99 -4.26
C LEU A 23 13.46 -2.11 -3.50
N LYS A 24 13.01 -3.34 -3.60
CA LYS A 24 13.67 -4.48 -2.96
C LYS A 24 15.07 -4.72 -3.52
N GLU A 25 15.25 -4.58 -4.82
CA GLU A 25 16.57 -4.68 -5.45
C GLU A 25 17.54 -3.62 -4.92
N LYS A 26 17.01 -2.51 -4.43
CA LYS A 26 17.79 -1.42 -3.82
C LYS A 26 17.95 -1.57 -2.31
N GLY A 27 17.54 -2.71 -1.74
CA GLY A 27 17.69 -2.99 -0.31
C GLY A 27 16.61 -2.38 0.57
N ILE A 28 15.50 -1.91 0.01
CA ILE A 28 14.39 -1.33 0.78
C ILE A 28 13.39 -2.45 1.10
N GLY A 29 13.13 -2.67 2.40
CA GLY A 29 12.16 -3.64 2.86
C GLY A 29 10.73 -3.14 2.67
N VAL A 30 9.81 -4.03 2.33
CA VAL A 30 8.40 -3.69 2.11
C VAL A 30 7.49 -4.73 2.75
N ILE A 31 6.41 -4.27 3.32
CA ILE A 31 5.33 -5.11 3.85
C ILE A 31 3.98 -4.49 3.47
N ALA A 32 3.04 -5.31 3.07
CA ALA A 32 1.66 -4.89 2.80
C ALA A 32 0.77 -5.36 3.94
N ILE A 33 -0.15 -4.50 4.36
CA ILE A 33 -1.02 -4.73 5.52
C ILE A 33 -2.47 -4.55 5.11
N MET A 34 -3.30 -5.54 5.43
CA MET A 34 -4.74 -5.50 5.23
C MET A 34 -5.43 -5.30 6.58
N SER A 35 -6.07 -4.15 6.75
CA SER A 35 -6.71 -3.76 8.02
C SER A 35 -8.23 -3.72 7.96
N ASN A 36 -8.86 -4.16 6.87
CA ASN A 36 -10.32 -4.17 6.77
C ASN A 36 -10.95 -5.23 7.67
N ASP A 37 -12.14 -4.92 8.17
CA ASP A 37 -12.95 -5.88 8.90
C ASP A 37 -13.45 -6.98 7.95
N VAL A 38 -13.02 -8.21 8.18
CA VAL A 38 -13.46 -9.37 7.36
C VAL A 38 -14.91 -9.79 7.63
N ASN A 39 -15.55 -9.20 8.61
CA ASN A 39 -16.96 -9.40 8.90
C ASN A 39 -17.84 -8.28 8.34
N ASP A 40 -17.25 -7.33 7.60
CA ASP A 40 -18.02 -6.31 6.90
C ASP A 40 -19.03 -6.98 5.97
N PRO A 41 -20.35 -6.63 6.07
CA PRO A 41 -21.39 -7.36 5.33
C PRO A 41 -21.29 -7.22 3.81
N LYS A 42 -20.58 -6.22 3.32
CA LYS A 42 -20.46 -5.97 1.87
C LYS A 42 -19.13 -6.48 1.31
N TYR A 43 -18.05 -6.29 2.02
CA TYR A 43 -16.71 -6.53 1.47
C TYR A 43 -15.89 -7.57 2.25
N GLY A 44 -16.35 -7.96 3.43
CA GLY A 44 -15.56 -8.81 4.33
C GLY A 44 -15.15 -10.14 3.73
N GLU A 45 -16.05 -10.78 2.98
CA GLU A 45 -15.73 -12.06 2.34
C GLU A 45 -14.58 -11.93 1.33
N GLU A 46 -14.60 -10.89 0.50
CA GLU A 46 -13.52 -10.65 -0.46
C GLU A 46 -12.18 -10.39 0.24
N ASP A 47 -12.21 -9.75 1.40
CA ASP A 47 -11.01 -9.40 2.16
C ASP A 47 -10.59 -10.48 3.17
N SER A 48 -11.17 -11.68 3.10
CA SER A 48 -10.79 -12.78 3.98
C SER A 48 -9.30 -13.15 3.85
N PHE A 49 -8.77 -13.77 4.91
CA PHE A 49 -7.37 -14.20 4.89
C PHE A 49 -7.09 -15.21 3.77
N ASP A 50 -8.02 -16.12 3.51
CA ASP A 50 -7.87 -17.06 2.39
C ASP A 50 -7.81 -16.33 1.05
N ASN A 51 -8.63 -15.30 0.86
CA ASN A 51 -8.59 -14.49 -0.35
C ASN A 51 -7.35 -13.60 -0.43
N MET A 52 -6.75 -13.21 0.70
CA MET A 52 -5.45 -12.54 0.70
C MET A 52 -4.36 -13.43 0.09
N LYS A 53 -4.36 -14.72 0.43
CA LYS A 53 -3.43 -15.70 -0.14
C LYS A 53 -3.60 -15.81 -1.65
N LEU A 54 -4.84 -15.95 -2.11
CA LEU A 54 -5.16 -16.04 -3.54
C LEU A 54 -4.77 -14.76 -4.28
N PHE A 55 -5.03 -13.62 -3.69
CA PHE A 55 -4.71 -12.32 -4.28
C PHE A 55 -3.18 -12.15 -4.44
N SER A 56 -2.42 -12.54 -3.42
CA SER A 56 -0.96 -12.45 -3.46
C SER A 56 -0.36 -13.40 -4.50
N GLU A 57 -0.89 -14.61 -4.63
CA GLU A 57 -0.45 -15.58 -5.64
C GLU A 57 -0.78 -15.10 -7.05
N LYS A 58 -2.01 -14.67 -7.26
CA LYS A 58 -2.50 -14.19 -8.56
C LYS A 58 -1.69 -13.00 -9.08
N ASN A 59 -1.27 -12.12 -8.19
CA ASN A 59 -0.57 -10.89 -8.54
C ASN A 59 0.95 -10.96 -8.34
N ASN A 60 1.48 -12.15 -8.06
CA ASN A 60 2.92 -12.37 -7.92
C ASN A 60 3.58 -11.45 -6.89
N PHE A 61 3.00 -11.32 -5.70
CA PHE A 61 3.56 -10.49 -4.65
C PHE A 61 4.98 -10.93 -4.29
N VAL A 62 5.89 -9.98 -4.20
CA VAL A 62 7.30 -10.17 -3.82
C VAL A 62 7.56 -9.67 -2.39
N PHE A 63 6.52 -9.38 -1.64
CA PHE A 63 6.55 -8.85 -0.29
C PHE A 63 5.54 -9.59 0.60
N PRO A 64 5.76 -9.61 1.93
CA PRO A 64 4.77 -10.15 2.85
C PRO A 64 3.46 -9.38 2.77
N TYR A 65 2.34 -10.10 2.83
CA TYR A 65 1.00 -9.55 2.90
C TYR A 65 0.34 -10.07 4.17
N VAL A 66 0.16 -9.19 5.15
CA VAL A 66 -0.24 -9.57 6.51
C VAL A 66 -1.62 -9.03 6.87
N TYR A 67 -2.30 -9.74 7.76
CA TYR A 67 -3.63 -9.37 8.22
C TYR A 67 -3.55 -8.70 9.60
N ASP A 68 -4.01 -7.46 9.66
CA ASP A 68 -4.13 -6.66 10.88
C ASP A 68 -5.49 -6.93 11.53
N GLU A 69 -5.61 -8.09 12.17
CA GLU A 69 -6.89 -8.59 12.69
C GLU A 69 -7.56 -7.65 13.69
N THR A 70 -6.78 -7.07 14.61
CA THR A 70 -7.29 -6.14 15.62
C THR A 70 -7.47 -4.72 15.10
N GLN A 71 -6.95 -4.45 13.91
CA GLN A 71 -6.92 -3.12 13.30
C GLN A 71 -6.06 -2.10 14.06
N SER A 72 -5.28 -2.55 15.04
CA SER A 72 -4.43 -1.67 15.84
C SER A 72 -3.35 -1.00 15.01
N VAL A 73 -2.76 -1.73 14.06
CA VAL A 73 -1.70 -1.18 13.21
C VAL A 73 -2.25 -0.10 12.29
N GLY A 74 -3.36 -0.36 11.62
CA GLY A 74 -4.02 0.64 10.77
C GLY A 74 -4.37 1.91 11.55
N ARG A 75 -4.85 1.76 12.77
CA ARG A 75 -5.20 2.91 13.62
C ARG A 75 -3.97 3.68 14.09
N GLU A 76 -2.91 3.00 14.49
CA GLU A 76 -1.66 3.65 14.91
C GLU A 76 -1.01 4.46 13.78
N TYR A 77 -1.10 3.96 12.56
CA TYR A 77 -0.60 4.67 11.38
C TYR A 77 -1.53 5.80 10.94
N ASN A 78 -2.74 5.89 11.46
CA ASN A 78 -3.80 6.76 10.95
C ASN A 78 -4.09 6.50 9.47
N ALA A 79 -4.00 5.25 9.06
CA ALA A 79 -4.39 4.85 7.71
C ALA A 79 -5.89 5.05 7.54
N VAL A 80 -6.32 5.59 6.40
CA VAL A 80 -7.73 5.93 6.18
C VAL A 80 -8.32 5.28 4.94
N CYS A 81 -7.49 4.90 3.98
CA CYS A 81 -7.92 4.32 2.72
C CYS A 81 -6.95 3.28 2.21
N THR A 82 -7.35 2.58 1.16
CA THR A 82 -6.48 1.67 0.41
C THR A 82 -6.50 2.06 -1.07
N PRO A 83 -5.35 2.08 -1.76
CA PRO A 83 -4.01 1.93 -1.20
C PRO A 83 -3.54 3.19 -0.46
N ASP A 84 -2.77 3.01 0.59
CA ASP A 84 -2.14 4.11 1.32
C ASP A 84 -0.70 3.71 1.65
N PHE A 85 0.26 4.58 1.36
CA PHE A 85 1.68 4.24 1.45
C PHE A 85 2.39 5.07 2.50
N PHE A 86 3.22 4.40 3.28
CA PHE A 86 4.03 4.99 4.35
C PHE A 86 5.47 4.52 4.17
N GLY A 87 6.40 5.45 4.06
CA GLY A 87 7.80 5.14 3.87
C GLY A 87 8.68 5.73 4.97
N PHE A 88 9.62 4.91 5.45
CA PHE A 88 10.50 5.28 6.58
C PHE A 88 11.96 5.25 6.15
N ASN A 89 12.78 6.07 6.81
CA ASN A 89 14.24 6.02 6.65
C ASN A 89 14.85 4.95 7.57
N ALA A 90 16.17 4.81 7.52
CA ALA A 90 16.88 3.82 8.32
C ALA A 90 16.77 4.04 9.84
N ASN A 91 16.36 5.23 10.27
CA ASN A 91 16.14 5.57 11.66
C ASN A 91 14.67 5.41 12.09
N ASN A 92 13.86 4.74 11.26
CA ASN A 92 12.42 4.53 11.50
C ASN A 92 11.61 5.83 11.60
N GLU A 93 12.05 6.86 10.91
CA GLU A 93 11.34 8.13 10.83
C GLU A 93 10.50 8.18 9.56
N LEU A 94 9.24 8.57 9.67
CA LEU A 94 8.33 8.68 8.53
C LEU A 94 8.79 9.79 7.59
N GLN A 95 9.09 9.43 6.35
CA GLN A 95 9.60 10.35 5.34
C GLN A 95 8.70 10.47 4.12
N TYR A 96 7.79 9.53 3.92
CA TYR A 96 6.82 9.58 2.83
C TYR A 96 5.47 9.05 3.30
N ARG A 97 4.43 9.83 3.04
CA ARG A 97 3.05 9.37 3.15
C ARG A 97 2.28 9.89 1.96
N GLY A 98 1.75 8.99 1.14
CA GLY A 98 1.04 9.42 -0.04
C GLY A 98 0.68 8.28 -0.97
N ARG A 99 0.39 8.64 -2.20
CA ARG A 99 -0.05 7.72 -3.25
C ARG A 99 1.11 7.07 -3.99
N LEU A 100 0.79 6.00 -4.73
CA LEU A 100 1.74 5.34 -5.62
C LEU A 100 2.14 6.26 -6.78
N GLU A 101 1.12 6.79 -7.44
CA GLU A 101 1.21 7.63 -8.63
C GLU A 101 -0.15 8.31 -8.88
N GLU A 102 -0.28 9.06 -9.95
CA GLU A 102 -1.54 9.75 -10.29
C GLU A 102 -2.66 8.78 -10.70
N SER A 103 -2.35 7.58 -11.16
CA SER A 103 -3.37 6.58 -11.54
C SER A 103 -4.26 6.22 -10.36
N LYS A 104 -5.56 6.12 -10.63
CA LYS A 104 -6.58 5.71 -9.64
C LYS A 104 -7.28 4.45 -10.15
N MET A 105 -8.56 4.50 -10.46
CA MET A 105 -9.25 3.37 -11.08
C MET A 105 -8.89 3.20 -12.56
N GLU A 106 -8.38 4.24 -13.19
CA GLU A 106 -7.86 4.19 -14.55
C GLU A 106 -6.36 4.43 -14.54
N ILE A 107 -5.63 3.67 -15.35
CA ILE A 107 -4.19 3.79 -15.48
C ILE A 107 -3.86 5.01 -16.32
N ILE A 108 -2.99 5.85 -15.79
CA ILE A 108 -2.43 6.99 -16.53
C ILE A 108 -1.09 6.56 -17.10
N PRO A 109 -0.97 6.47 -18.45
CA PRO A 109 0.30 6.12 -19.06
C PRO A 109 1.38 7.14 -18.70
N ASN A 110 2.57 6.66 -18.41
CA ASN A 110 3.73 7.51 -18.07
C ASN A 110 3.53 8.38 -16.82
N ALA A 111 2.64 7.99 -15.91
CA ALA A 111 2.49 8.68 -14.63
C ALA A 111 3.82 8.70 -13.88
N LYS A 112 4.11 9.84 -13.24
CA LYS A 112 5.30 9.95 -12.39
C LYS A 112 5.22 8.94 -11.26
N LYS A 113 6.29 8.18 -11.05
CA LYS A 113 6.37 7.15 -10.02
C LYS A 113 6.71 7.77 -8.67
N GLU A 114 5.73 8.41 -8.06
CA GLU A 114 5.92 9.23 -6.87
C GLU A 114 6.46 8.44 -5.67
N LEU A 115 5.86 7.30 -5.36
CA LEU A 115 6.35 6.44 -4.28
C LEU A 115 7.76 5.91 -4.55
N LEU A 116 7.97 5.37 -5.74
CA LEU A 116 9.27 4.80 -6.13
C LEU A 116 10.38 5.83 -6.05
N GLU A 117 10.19 6.99 -6.65
CA GLU A 117 11.17 8.08 -6.65
C GLU A 117 11.42 8.61 -5.24
N ALA A 118 10.35 8.75 -4.45
CA ALA A 118 10.46 9.20 -3.06
C ALA A 118 11.30 8.24 -2.21
N MET A 119 11.04 6.94 -2.30
CA MET A 119 11.76 5.96 -1.49
C MET A 119 13.21 5.78 -1.94
N ILE A 120 13.50 5.93 -3.22
CA ILE A 120 14.89 5.99 -3.70
C ILE A 120 15.61 7.19 -3.09
N GLN A 121 14.97 8.36 -3.07
CA GLN A 121 15.51 9.54 -2.41
C GLN A 121 15.77 9.31 -0.93
N VAL A 122 14.79 8.73 -0.21
CA VAL A 122 14.94 8.42 1.21
C VAL A 122 16.13 7.48 1.45
N SER A 123 16.29 6.47 0.61
CA SER A 123 17.42 5.52 0.75
C SER A 123 18.77 6.19 0.57
N LYS A 124 18.85 7.26 -0.22
CA LYS A 124 20.10 7.97 -0.50
C LYS A 124 20.38 9.09 0.50
N THR A 125 19.35 9.81 0.93
CA THR A 125 19.51 11.06 1.71
C THR A 125 18.97 10.97 3.13
N GLY A 126 18.16 9.96 3.43
CA GLY A 126 17.45 9.86 4.72
C GLY A 126 16.21 10.75 4.82
N SER A 127 15.88 11.50 3.79
CA SER A 127 14.74 12.43 3.78
C SER A 127 13.89 12.27 2.53
N GLY A 128 12.58 12.36 2.70
CA GLY A 128 11.62 12.31 1.60
C GLY A 128 11.48 13.63 0.85
N PRO A 129 10.75 13.63 -0.27
CA PRO A 129 10.49 14.86 -1.01
C PRO A 129 9.61 15.81 -0.19
N LYS A 130 9.76 17.10 -0.46
CA LYS A 130 9.00 18.14 0.24
C LYS A 130 7.51 18.07 -0.09
N ASP A 131 7.18 17.85 -1.36
CA ASP A 131 5.80 17.79 -1.83
C ASP A 131 5.35 16.34 -1.97
N GLN A 132 4.27 16.00 -1.28
CA GLN A 132 3.71 14.64 -1.27
C GLN A 132 2.21 14.74 -1.49
N VAL A 133 1.68 13.90 -2.37
CA VAL A 133 0.26 13.91 -2.71
C VAL A 133 -0.47 12.84 -1.91
N PRO A 134 -1.52 13.19 -1.16
CA PRO A 134 -2.28 12.22 -0.38
C PRO A 134 -2.87 11.10 -1.23
N SER A 135 -2.95 9.90 -0.64
CA SER A 135 -3.62 8.77 -1.26
C SER A 135 -5.12 9.02 -1.39
N ILE A 136 -5.70 8.49 -2.48
CA ILE A 136 -7.14 8.43 -2.71
C ILE A 136 -7.49 6.98 -2.96
N GLY A 137 -8.53 6.49 -2.28
CA GLY A 137 -8.95 5.11 -2.43
C GLY A 137 -10.22 4.80 -1.65
N CYS A 138 -10.48 3.50 -1.48
CA CYS A 138 -11.61 3.04 -0.68
C CYS A 138 -11.31 3.22 0.81
N SER A 139 -12.30 3.65 1.58
CA SER A 139 -12.16 3.76 3.03
C SER A 139 -11.87 2.38 3.65
N ILE A 140 -11.05 2.37 4.69
CA ILE A 140 -10.82 1.17 5.50
C ILE A 140 -12.12 0.87 6.27
N LYS A 141 -12.52 -0.40 6.27
CA LYS A 141 -13.73 -0.86 6.96
C LYS A 141 -13.36 -1.22 8.40
N TRP A 142 -13.71 -0.32 9.32
CA TRP A 142 -13.40 -0.50 10.73
C TRP A 142 -14.47 -1.33 11.44
N LYS A 143 -14.06 -2.15 12.39
CA LYS A 143 -14.98 -2.81 13.33
C LYS A 143 -15.65 -1.77 14.20
N GLU A 144 -16.92 -1.98 14.48
CA GLU A 144 -17.69 -1.14 15.38
C GLU A 144 -17.34 -1.39 16.86
#